data_19530b041e541cdb141f82ffc4fe984f
#
_entry.id   19530b041e541cdb141f82ffc4fe984f
#
_cell.length_a   1.000
_cell.length_b   1.000
_cell.length_c   1.000
_cell.angle_alpha   90.00
_cell.angle_beta   90.00
_cell.angle_gamma   90.00
#
_symmetry.space_group_name_H-M   'P 1'
#
loop_
_entity.id
_entity.type
_entity.pdbx_description
1 polymer ?
#
loop_
_entity_poly.entity_id
_entity_poly.type
_entity_poly.pdbx_seq_one_letter_code
_entity_poly.pdbx_strand_id
1 'polypeptide(L)'
;MDLIRFADKGISRADLADKMGLTRAAVTVIINDLIANGIIVNTESRSTGSGRPPVALEINPEQGLVAAIDMGAMHLSVALGDFSARILEEIEVPFCVDQGPRESLKKADAILRELLQKRGSSISDLAAIGVGVPGPVIADQGLVMAPPIMPGWDRFPIRRTLEHQWGTAVTLNNDAELGALGEWAYGAGRGEQNLAFIKVGSGIGAGLMINQQIYGGTTGSAGEIGHLTIEENGPLCNCGNRGCLEAFAGGHAIAAQARKLVASGRRTLLSEKSPDSLSALDVAEAARCGDLPSQELIQRSGTFIGIAIAGLINLFNPSTVIIGGGVAQAGDLLTGPIRQAVRERSLRASEHSVRITTAMLGRR
;
A
#
# COMPACT_ATOMS: atom_id res chain seq x y z
N MET A 1 -16.74 -12.23 7.74
CA MET A 1 -16.26 -12.26 6.35
C MET A 1 -14.74 -12.45 6.28
N ASP A 2 -13.96 -11.67 7.02
CA ASP A 2 -12.48 -11.69 6.95
C ASP A 2 -11.87 -13.04 7.29
N LEU A 3 -12.41 -13.74 8.32
CA LEU A 3 -11.97 -15.10 8.66
C LEU A 3 -12.15 -16.11 7.52
N ILE A 4 -13.12 -15.90 6.63
CA ILE A 4 -13.34 -16.73 5.45
C ILE A 4 -12.41 -16.28 4.33
N ARG A 5 -12.35 -14.97 4.05
CA ARG A 5 -11.55 -14.39 2.97
C ARG A 5 -10.08 -14.70 3.10
N PHE A 6 -9.54 -14.64 4.31
CA PHE A 6 -8.10 -14.81 4.58
C PHE A 6 -7.70 -16.21 5.03
N ALA A 7 -8.60 -17.19 4.92
CA ALA A 7 -8.28 -18.57 5.18
C ALA A 7 -7.61 -19.22 3.94
N ASP A 8 -6.34 -19.59 4.04
CA ASP A 8 -5.53 -20.14 2.92
C ASP A 8 -6.10 -21.37 2.23
N LYS A 9 -6.87 -22.18 2.96
CA LYS A 9 -7.42 -23.47 2.49
C LYS A 9 -8.91 -23.57 2.75
N GLY A 10 -9.60 -22.43 2.82
CA GLY A 10 -10.95 -22.36 3.32
C GLY A 10 -11.03 -22.59 4.84
N ILE A 11 -12.17 -22.34 5.43
CA ILE A 11 -12.40 -22.48 6.87
C ILE A 11 -13.70 -23.25 7.12
N SER A 12 -13.70 -24.14 8.11
CA SER A 12 -14.91 -24.88 8.47
C SER A 12 -15.83 -24.06 9.39
N ARG A 13 -17.11 -24.45 9.45
CA ARG A 13 -18.06 -23.85 10.41
C ARG A 13 -17.62 -24.05 11.86
N ALA A 14 -16.95 -25.15 12.17
CA ALA A 14 -16.46 -25.43 13.51
C ALA A 14 -15.30 -24.48 13.88
N ASP A 15 -14.34 -24.31 12.99
CA ASP A 15 -13.22 -23.38 13.21
C ASP A 15 -13.68 -21.93 13.32
N LEU A 16 -14.72 -21.53 12.57
CA LEU A 16 -15.35 -20.22 12.71
C LEU A 16 -15.99 -20.05 14.09
N ALA A 17 -16.72 -21.07 14.56
CA ALA A 17 -17.35 -21.02 15.88
C ALA A 17 -16.31 -20.83 16.98
N ASP A 18 -15.22 -21.59 16.93
CA ASP A 18 -14.13 -21.53 17.89
C ASP A 18 -13.40 -20.17 17.84
N LYS A 19 -13.07 -19.67 16.64
CA LYS A 19 -12.38 -18.38 16.48
C LYS A 19 -13.21 -17.16 16.86
N MET A 20 -14.54 -17.25 16.67
CA MET A 20 -15.47 -16.15 17.00
C MET A 20 -16.02 -16.23 18.42
N GLY A 21 -15.78 -17.32 19.15
CA GLY A 21 -16.39 -17.55 20.45
C GLY A 21 -17.92 -17.69 20.39
N LEU A 22 -18.45 -18.17 19.25
CA LEU A 22 -19.87 -18.35 19.01
C LEU A 22 -20.29 -19.82 19.08
N THR A 23 -21.58 -20.06 19.32
CA THR A 23 -22.11 -21.42 19.21
C THR A 23 -22.15 -21.88 17.75
N ARG A 24 -22.00 -23.20 17.52
CA ARG A 24 -22.11 -23.79 16.17
C ARG A 24 -23.45 -23.49 15.48
N ALA A 25 -24.53 -23.41 16.28
CA ALA A 25 -25.87 -23.07 15.79
C ALA A 25 -25.91 -21.63 15.26
N ALA A 26 -25.38 -20.65 16.01
CA ALA A 26 -25.33 -19.25 15.58
C ALA A 26 -24.49 -19.09 14.29
N VAL A 27 -23.31 -19.72 14.21
CA VAL A 27 -22.48 -19.71 13.02
C VAL A 27 -23.21 -20.34 11.83
N THR A 28 -23.95 -21.44 12.04
CA THR A 28 -24.70 -22.10 10.96
C THR A 28 -25.75 -21.17 10.37
N VAL A 29 -26.48 -20.41 11.20
CA VAL A 29 -27.49 -19.43 10.73
C VAL A 29 -26.84 -18.35 9.87
N ILE A 30 -25.77 -17.73 10.37
CA ILE A 30 -25.02 -16.67 9.66
C ILE A 30 -24.48 -17.21 8.30
N ILE A 31 -23.86 -18.38 8.32
CA ILE A 31 -23.27 -18.97 7.12
C ILE A 31 -24.35 -19.33 6.10
N ASN A 32 -25.49 -19.88 6.52
CA ASN A 32 -26.58 -20.21 5.60
C ASN A 32 -27.16 -18.94 4.94
N ASP A 33 -27.26 -17.85 5.69
CA ASP A 33 -27.69 -16.55 5.15
C ASP A 33 -26.68 -16.04 4.08
N LEU A 34 -25.38 -16.09 4.39
CA LEU A 34 -24.33 -15.68 3.43
C LEU A 34 -24.31 -16.58 2.18
N ILE A 35 -24.59 -17.88 2.31
CA ILE A 35 -24.73 -18.79 1.15
C ILE A 35 -26.00 -18.47 0.36
N ALA A 36 -27.11 -18.25 1.02
CA ALA A 36 -28.38 -17.91 0.36
C ALA A 36 -28.29 -16.60 -0.45
N ASN A 37 -27.48 -15.65 0.02
CA ASN A 37 -27.17 -14.40 -0.67
C ASN A 37 -26.03 -14.53 -1.68
N GLY A 38 -25.49 -15.73 -1.91
CA GLY A 38 -24.43 -15.99 -2.89
C GLY A 38 -23.05 -15.43 -2.53
N ILE A 39 -22.86 -14.90 -1.30
CA ILE A 39 -21.61 -14.24 -0.88
C ILE A 39 -20.49 -15.25 -0.63
N ILE A 40 -20.82 -16.44 -0.12
CA ILE A 40 -19.90 -17.54 0.12
C ILE A 40 -20.40 -18.83 -0.51
N VAL A 41 -19.48 -19.74 -0.77
CA VAL A 41 -19.76 -21.08 -1.31
C VAL A 41 -19.14 -22.15 -0.42
N ASN A 42 -19.75 -23.35 -0.46
CA ASN A 42 -19.16 -24.54 0.11
C ASN A 42 -18.17 -25.13 -0.92
N THR A 43 -16.93 -25.39 -0.46
CA THR A 43 -15.90 -26.07 -1.27
C THR A 43 -15.43 -27.33 -0.58
N GLU A 44 -14.89 -28.29 -1.34
CA GLU A 44 -14.24 -29.45 -0.73
C GLU A 44 -12.90 -29.03 -0.12
N SER A 45 -12.74 -29.31 1.19
CA SER A 45 -11.45 -29.05 1.85
C SER A 45 -10.35 -29.92 1.24
N ARG A 46 -9.24 -29.33 0.88
CA ARG A 46 -8.03 -30.03 0.42
C ARG A 46 -7.26 -30.68 1.60
N SER A 47 -7.95 -31.30 2.57
CA SER A 47 -7.28 -31.94 3.68
C SER A 47 -6.68 -33.28 3.27
N THR A 48 -5.44 -33.55 3.70
CA THR A 48 -4.69 -34.80 3.42
C THR A 48 -4.91 -35.89 4.48
N GLY A 49 -5.97 -35.78 5.33
CA GLY A 49 -6.26 -36.74 6.39
C GLY A 49 -7.20 -37.87 5.95
N SER A 50 -7.11 -39.06 6.57
CA SER A 50 -8.03 -40.17 6.37
C SER A 50 -9.39 -39.86 7.01
N GLY A 51 -10.38 -39.52 6.19
CA GLY A 51 -11.75 -39.21 6.58
C GLY A 51 -12.47 -38.40 5.49
N ARG A 52 -13.82 -38.24 5.61
CA ARG A 52 -14.56 -37.36 4.71
C ARG A 52 -14.02 -35.93 4.89
N PRO A 53 -13.51 -35.27 3.84
CA PRO A 53 -13.01 -33.90 3.95
C PRO A 53 -14.04 -32.98 4.57
N PRO A 54 -13.71 -32.14 5.55
CA PRO A 54 -14.63 -31.14 6.06
C PRO A 54 -15.01 -30.18 4.93
N VAL A 55 -16.28 -29.77 4.91
CA VAL A 55 -16.74 -28.74 3.96
C VAL A 55 -16.11 -27.42 4.35
N ALA A 56 -15.29 -26.87 3.48
CA ALA A 56 -14.70 -25.54 3.62
C ALA A 56 -15.64 -24.47 3.07
N LEU A 57 -15.50 -23.27 3.60
CA LEU A 57 -16.21 -22.06 3.18
C LEU A 57 -15.21 -21.13 2.49
N GLU A 58 -15.58 -20.62 1.33
CA GLU A 58 -14.81 -19.64 0.58
C GLU A 58 -15.70 -18.50 0.10
N ILE A 59 -15.10 -17.33 -0.17
CA ILE A 59 -15.83 -16.24 -0.83
C ILE A 59 -16.18 -16.70 -2.25
N ASN A 60 -17.40 -16.41 -2.68
CA ASN A 60 -17.84 -16.74 -4.04
C ASN A 60 -17.23 -15.76 -5.05
N PRO A 61 -16.28 -16.15 -5.90
CA PRO A 61 -15.66 -15.25 -6.86
C PRO A 61 -16.64 -14.75 -7.94
N GLU A 62 -17.71 -15.50 -8.19
CA GLU A 62 -18.70 -15.20 -9.23
C GLU A 62 -19.81 -14.23 -8.77
N GLN A 63 -19.79 -13.81 -7.50
CA GLN A 63 -20.81 -12.90 -6.94
C GLN A 63 -20.80 -11.51 -7.58
N GLY A 64 -19.70 -11.12 -8.23
CA GLY A 64 -19.57 -9.84 -8.92
C GLY A 64 -18.12 -9.49 -9.20
N LEU A 65 -17.92 -8.34 -9.81
CA LEU A 65 -16.62 -7.76 -10.04
C LEU A 65 -16.35 -6.67 -8.99
N VAL A 66 -15.08 -6.44 -8.71
CA VAL A 66 -14.60 -5.29 -7.95
C VAL A 66 -13.54 -4.57 -8.78
N ALA A 67 -13.40 -3.27 -8.59
CA ALA A 67 -12.32 -2.51 -9.21
C ALA A 67 -11.44 -1.85 -8.16
N ALA A 68 -10.16 -1.71 -8.47
CA ALA A 68 -9.19 -0.95 -7.70
C ALA A 68 -8.53 0.10 -8.60
N ILE A 69 -8.37 1.32 -8.06
CA ILE A 69 -7.72 2.44 -8.75
C ILE A 69 -6.66 2.99 -7.80
N ASP A 70 -5.39 2.87 -8.17
CA ASP A 70 -4.27 3.50 -7.46
C ASP A 70 -3.76 4.70 -8.26
N MET A 71 -4.06 5.90 -7.75
CA MET A 71 -3.56 7.16 -8.29
C MET A 71 -2.32 7.57 -7.52
N GLY A 72 -1.16 7.01 -7.87
CA GLY A 72 0.11 7.45 -7.31
C GLY A 72 0.55 8.82 -7.84
N ALA A 73 1.63 9.38 -7.31
CA ALA A 73 2.17 10.66 -7.78
C ALA A 73 2.58 10.64 -9.26
N MET A 74 3.14 9.52 -9.74
CA MET A 74 3.73 9.36 -11.07
C MET A 74 3.16 8.18 -11.87
N HIS A 75 2.13 7.49 -11.38
CA HIS A 75 1.48 6.37 -12.05
C HIS A 75 -0.01 6.36 -11.75
N LEU A 76 -0.77 5.77 -12.64
CA LEU A 76 -2.16 5.43 -12.44
C LEU A 76 -2.32 3.95 -12.79
N SER A 77 -2.68 3.14 -11.81
CA SER A 77 -3.03 1.73 -11.99
C SER A 77 -4.52 1.53 -11.78
N VAL A 78 -5.14 0.77 -12.67
CA VAL A 78 -6.55 0.37 -12.57
C VAL A 78 -6.60 -1.14 -12.77
N ALA A 79 -7.21 -1.84 -11.82
CA ALA A 79 -7.35 -3.28 -11.85
C ALA A 79 -8.82 -3.69 -11.70
N LEU A 80 -9.20 -4.78 -12.37
CA LEU A 80 -10.43 -5.51 -12.13
C LEU A 80 -10.11 -6.79 -11.36
N GLY A 81 -10.91 -7.10 -10.36
CA GLY A 81 -10.87 -8.33 -9.59
C GLY A 81 -12.22 -9.02 -9.57
N ASP A 82 -12.22 -10.33 -9.25
CA ASP A 82 -13.42 -11.03 -8.86
C ASP A 82 -13.83 -10.65 -7.41
N PHE A 83 -14.97 -11.15 -6.95
CA PHE A 83 -15.47 -10.81 -5.61
C PHE A 83 -14.59 -11.35 -4.47
N SER A 84 -13.69 -12.29 -4.74
CA SER A 84 -12.66 -12.76 -3.79
C SER A 84 -11.42 -11.85 -3.74
N ALA A 85 -11.39 -10.77 -4.55
CA ALA A 85 -10.28 -9.83 -4.75
C ALA A 85 -9.07 -10.45 -5.49
N ARG A 86 -9.26 -11.51 -6.28
CA ARG A 86 -8.26 -11.99 -7.20
C ARG A 86 -8.20 -11.05 -8.41
N ILE A 87 -7.03 -10.52 -8.73
CA ILE A 87 -6.83 -9.66 -9.90
C ILE A 87 -7.05 -10.49 -11.17
N LEU A 88 -7.92 -10.00 -12.02
CA LEU A 88 -8.27 -10.58 -13.31
C LEU A 88 -7.57 -9.87 -14.46
N GLU A 89 -7.54 -8.55 -14.41
CA GLU A 89 -6.88 -7.68 -15.40
C GLU A 89 -6.40 -6.39 -14.73
N GLU A 90 -5.31 -5.81 -15.26
CA GLU A 90 -4.72 -4.58 -14.77
C GLU A 90 -4.12 -3.77 -15.93
N ILE A 91 -4.24 -2.45 -15.83
CA ILE A 91 -3.53 -1.48 -16.69
C ILE A 91 -2.84 -0.46 -15.81
N GLU A 92 -1.52 -0.34 -15.94
CA GLU A 92 -0.75 0.74 -15.35
C GLU A 92 -0.22 1.67 -16.46
N VAL A 93 -0.35 2.98 -16.25
CA VAL A 93 0.12 4.01 -17.19
C VAL A 93 0.93 5.09 -16.46
N PRO A 94 1.90 5.73 -17.13
CA PRO A 94 2.51 6.95 -16.63
C PRO A 94 1.45 8.03 -16.43
N PHE A 95 1.56 8.71 -15.28
CA PHE A 95 0.56 9.66 -14.85
C PHE A 95 1.19 10.72 -13.95
N CYS A 96 0.61 11.92 -13.88
CA CYS A 96 1.00 12.92 -12.91
C CYS A 96 -0.26 13.45 -12.20
N VAL A 97 -0.30 13.32 -10.88
CA VAL A 97 -1.47 13.70 -10.07
C VAL A 97 -1.69 15.21 -10.00
N ASP A 98 -0.68 16.01 -10.38
CA ASP A 98 -0.72 17.47 -10.41
C ASP A 98 -1.62 18.07 -11.52
N GLN A 99 -2.09 17.24 -12.46
CA GLN A 99 -3.07 17.66 -13.49
C GLN A 99 -4.44 18.04 -12.90
N GLY A 100 -4.62 17.85 -11.61
CA GLY A 100 -5.85 18.17 -10.90
C GLY A 100 -6.90 17.05 -10.96
N PRO A 101 -7.96 17.16 -10.12
CA PRO A 101 -8.90 16.06 -9.90
C PRO A 101 -9.70 15.68 -11.16
N ARG A 102 -10.16 16.64 -11.94
CA ARG A 102 -11.06 16.37 -13.07
C ARG A 102 -10.39 15.54 -14.16
N GLU A 103 -9.19 15.90 -14.58
CA GLU A 103 -8.46 15.17 -15.63
C GLU A 103 -7.99 13.81 -15.10
N SER A 104 -7.57 13.74 -13.84
CA SER A 104 -7.18 12.49 -13.20
C SER A 104 -8.33 11.48 -13.14
N LEU A 105 -9.50 11.91 -12.66
CA LEU A 105 -10.68 11.05 -12.56
C LEU A 105 -11.21 10.63 -13.93
N LYS A 106 -11.17 11.52 -14.93
CA LYS A 106 -11.53 11.21 -16.32
C LYS A 106 -10.62 10.14 -16.92
N LYS A 107 -9.30 10.21 -16.67
CA LYS A 107 -8.35 9.21 -17.14
C LYS A 107 -8.58 7.86 -16.47
N ALA A 108 -8.84 7.85 -15.15
CA ALA A 108 -9.17 6.64 -14.41
C ALA A 108 -10.46 5.98 -14.94
N ASP A 109 -11.52 6.77 -15.19
CA ASP A 109 -12.77 6.30 -15.79
C ASP A 109 -12.55 5.66 -17.17
N ALA A 110 -11.75 6.29 -18.02
CA ALA A 110 -11.47 5.77 -19.35
C ALA A 110 -10.79 4.39 -19.30
N ILE A 111 -9.79 4.21 -18.43
CA ILE A 111 -9.09 2.93 -18.27
C ILE A 111 -10.02 1.89 -17.65
N LEU A 112 -10.82 2.25 -16.64
CA LEU A 112 -11.78 1.35 -16.03
C LEU A 112 -12.79 0.81 -17.06
N ARG A 113 -13.33 1.70 -17.90
CA ARG A 113 -14.25 1.31 -18.98
C ARG A 113 -13.57 0.44 -20.05
N GLU A 114 -12.32 0.70 -20.39
CA GLU A 114 -11.54 -0.14 -21.29
C GLU A 114 -11.42 -1.57 -20.75
N LEU A 115 -11.05 -1.72 -19.46
CA LEU A 115 -10.93 -3.02 -18.81
C LEU A 115 -12.29 -3.78 -18.79
N LEU A 116 -13.36 -3.09 -18.42
CA LEU A 116 -14.70 -3.67 -18.39
C LEU A 116 -15.14 -4.12 -19.80
N GLN A 117 -14.91 -3.28 -20.82
CA GLN A 117 -15.26 -3.60 -22.20
C GLN A 117 -14.53 -4.84 -22.73
N LYS A 118 -13.24 -5.00 -22.41
CA LYS A 118 -12.46 -6.21 -22.76
C LYS A 118 -13.09 -7.49 -22.23
N ARG A 119 -13.83 -7.41 -21.11
CA ARG A 119 -14.53 -8.54 -20.49
C ARG A 119 -16.01 -8.64 -20.90
N GLY A 120 -16.52 -7.74 -21.73
CA GLY A 120 -17.95 -7.67 -22.05
C GLY A 120 -18.82 -7.26 -20.84
N SER A 121 -18.22 -6.57 -19.86
CA SER A 121 -18.86 -6.10 -18.62
C SER A 121 -19.05 -4.58 -18.65
N SER A 122 -19.79 -4.08 -17.67
CA SER A 122 -20.12 -2.65 -17.51
C SER A 122 -19.93 -2.21 -16.04
N ILE A 123 -20.01 -0.92 -15.80
CA ILE A 123 -19.91 -0.35 -14.44
C ILE A 123 -20.97 -0.93 -13.48
N SER A 124 -22.17 -1.25 -13.99
CA SER A 124 -23.24 -1.84 -13.18
C SER A 124 -22.94 -3.25 -12.66
N ASP A 125 -21.94 -3.94 -13.22
CA ASP A 125 -21.51 -5.27 -12.79
C ASP A 125 -20.49 -5.20 -11.62
N LEU A 126 -20.05 -3.98 -11.26
CA LEU A 126 -19.15 -3.76 -10.15
C LEU A 126 -19.89 -3.71 -8.83
N ALA A 127 -19.51 -4.57 -7.89
CA ALA A 127 -20.05 -4.57 -6.52
C ALA A 127 -19.50 -3.39 -5.68
N ALA A 128 -18.22 -3.02 -5.91
CA ALA A 128 -17.57 -1.89 -5.25
C ALA A 128 -16.30 -1.47 -6.00
N ILE A 129 -15.86 -0.23 -5.74
CA ILE A 129 -14.61 0.32 -6.28
C ILE A 129 -13.78 0.88 -5.14
N GLY A 130 -12.52 0.41 -5.02
CA GLY A 130 -11.53 0.96 -4.10
C GLY A 130 -10.64 1.98 -4.81
N VAL A 131 -10.41 3.14 -4.20
CA VAL A 131 -9.57 4.21 -4.75
C VAL A 131 -8.48 4.58 -3.75
N GLY A 132 -7.23 4.50 -4.18
CA GLY A 132 -6.05 4.97 -3.47
C GLY A 132 -5.56 6.29 -4.05
N VAL A 133 -5.23 7.24 -3.17
CA VAL A 133 -4.64 8.53 -3.58
C VAL A 133 -3.51 8.91 -2.63
N PRO A 134 -2.51 9.72 -3.06
CA PRO A 134 -1.52 10.27 -2.16
C PRO A 134 -2.13 11.31 -1.20
N GLY A 135 -1.42 11.54 -0.09
CA GLY A 135 -1.75 12.60 0.88
C GLY A 135 -2.80 12.20 1.92
N PRO A 136 -3.03 13.05 2.91
CA PRO A 136 -3.97 12.80 3.97
C PRO A 136 -5.39 12.64 3.45
N VAL A 137 -6.01 11.49 3.72
CA VAL A 137 -7.37 11.15 3.30
C VAL A 137 -8.30 11.13 4.50
N ILE A 138 -9.38 11.91 4.45
CA ILE A 138 -10.48 11.80 5.42
C ILE A 138 -11.48 10.79 4.85
N ALA A 139 -11.26 9.51 5.16
CA ALA A 139 -12.00 8.40 4.57
C ALA A 139 -13.52 8.52 4.76
N ASP A 140 -13.99 8.93 5.95
CA ASP A 140 -15.42 9.10 6.24
C ASP A 140 -16.07 10.19 5.37
N GLN A 141 -15.32 11.24 5.05
CA GLN A 141 -15.80 12.32 4.19
C GLN A 141 -15.54 12.06 2.70
N GLY A 142 -14.63 11.13 2.37
CA GLY A 142 -14.29 10.76 1.00
C GLY A 142 -13.55 11.87 0.24
N LEU A 143 -12.63 12.56 0.91
CA LEU A 143 -11.84 13.67 0.35
C LEU A 143 -10.40 13.65 0.88
N VAL A 144 -9.52 14.40 0.23
CA VAL A 144 -8.16 14.69 0.70
C VAL A 144 -8.11 16.06 1.37
N MET A 145 -7.21 16.22 2.35
CA MET A 145 -7.01 17.46 3.09
C MET A 145 -5.62 18.02 2.85
N ALA A 146 -5.54 19.23 2.30
CA ALA A 146 -4.31 19.99 2.08
C ALA A 146 -3.13 19.16 1.54
N PRO A 147 -3.30 18.36 0.47
CA PRO A 147 -2.26 17.47 -0.01
C PRO A 147 -1.11 18.27 -0.66
N PRO A 148 0.17 18.06 -0.23
CA PRO A 148 1.29 18.91 -0.68
C PRO A 148 1.61 18.83 -2.17
N ILE A 149 1.30 17.68 -2.81
CA ILE A 149 1.67 17.37 -4.20
C ILE A 149 0.48 17.28 -5.15
N MET A 150 -0.74 17.64 -4.70
CA MET A 150 -1.97 17.47 -5.45
C MET A 150 -2.72 18.82 -5.59
N PRO A 151 -2.28 19.71 -6.48
CA PRO A 151 -2.94 21.01 -6.65
C PRO A 151 -4.41 20.86 -7.11
N GLY A 152 -5.31 21.59 -6.47
CA GLY A 152 -6.74 21.57 -6.77
C GLY A 152 -7.53 20.39 -6.16
N TRP A 153 -6.87 19.52 -5.39
CA TRP A 153 -7.55 18.38 -4.74
C TRP A 153 -8.01 18.71 -3.31
N ASP A 154 -7.53 19.80 -2.70
CA ASP A 154 -7.92 20.13 -1.33
C ASP A 154 -9.44 20.19 -1.20
N ARG A 155 -9.98 19.36 -0.30
CA ARG A 155 -11.41 19.20 -0.03
C ARG A 155 -12.26 18.85 -1.26
N PHE A 156 -11.65 18.38 -2.36
CA PHE A 156 -12.41 17.89 -3.50
C PHE A 156 -13.17 16.61 -3.10
N PRO A 157 -14.50 16.53 -3.35
CA PRO A 157 -15.33 15.42 -2.88
C PRO A 157 -15.17 14.17 -3.80
N ILE A 158 -14.01 13.51 -3.73
CA ILE A 158 -13.61 12.41 -4.63
C ILE A 158 -14.66 11.31 -4.63
N ARG A 159 -14.97 10.74 -3.43
CA ARG A 159 -15.92 9.63 -3.31
C ARG A 159 -17.28 9.99 -3.88
N ARG A 160 -17.86 11.11 -3.46
CA ARG A 160 -19.18 11.55 -3.94
C ARG A 160 -19.22 11.78 -5.44
N THR A 161 -18.15 12.35 -6.01
CA THR A 161 -18.03 12.57 -7.46
C THR A 161 -18.05 11.26 -8.23
N LEU A 162 -17.27 10.26 -7.77
CA LEU A 162 -17.17 8.96 -8.39
C LEU A 162 -18.44 8.12 -8.20
N GLU A 163 -19.03 8.11 -7.01
CA GLU A 163 -20.31 7.43 -6.75
C GLU A 163 -21.44 7.98 -7.63
N HIS A 164 -21.50 9.33 -7.80
CA HIS A 164 -22.47 9.95 -8.70
C HIS A 164 -22.22 9.55 -10.17
N GLN A 165 -20.95 9.47 -10.58
CA GLN A 165 -20.58 9.14 -11.97
C GLN A 165 -20.84 7.67 -12.30
N TRP A 166 -20.56 6.75 -11.35
CA TRP A 166 -20.58 5.32 -11.62
C TRP A 166 -21.81 4.60 -11.08
N GLY A 167 -22.55 5.19 -10.15
CA GLY A 167 -23.70 4.56 -9.51
C GLY A 167 -23.34 3.37 -8.63
N THR A 168 -22.06 3.26 -8.22
CA THR A 168 -21.50 2.13 -7.46
C THR A 168 -20.82 2.66 -6.22
N ALA A 169 -20.80 1.87 -5.15
CA ALA A 169 -20.13 2.22 -3.89
C ALA A 169 -18.62 2.40 -4.11
N VAL A 170 -18.07 3.51 -3.60
CA VAL A 170 -16.65 3.85 -3.69
C VAL A 170 -16.06 3.99 -2.30
N THR A 171 -14.94 3.33 -2.04
CA THR A 171 -14.08 3.57 -0.87
C THR A 171 -12.87 4.40 -1.28
N LEU A 172 -12.41 5.28 -0.39
CA LEU A 172 -11.26 6.15 -0.62
C LEU A 172 -10.31 6.04 0.57
N ASN A 173 -9.04 5.74 0.30
CA ASN A 173 -7.98 5.68 1.32
C ASN A 173 -6.67 6.26 0.78
N ASN A 174 -5.74 6.52 1.72
CA ASN A 174 -4.36 6.83 1.36
C ASN A 174 -3.66 5.59 0.76
N ASP A 175 -2.75 5.80 -0.18
CA ASP A 175 -2.04 4.74 -0.90
C ASP A 175 -1.14 3.89 0.02
N ALA A 176 -0.54 4.46 1.07
CA ALA A 176 0.22 3.70 2.07
C ALA A 176 -0.70 2.90 3.01
N GLU A 177 -1.88 3.42 3.35
CA GLU A 177 -2.90 2.67 4.11
C GLU A 177 -3.37 1.44 3.32
N LEU A 178 -3.63 1.60 2.02
CA LEU A 178 -4.00 0.48 1.16
C LEU A 178 -2.85 -0.53 1.02
N GLY A 179 -1.60 -0.06 0.97
CA GLY A 179 -0.42 -0.93 1.03
C GLY A 179 -0.38 -1.75 2.32
N ALA A 180 -0.66 -1.14 3.48
CA ALA A 180 -0.76 -1.84 4.76
C ALA A 180 -1.87 -2.87 4.77
N LEU A 181 -3.07 -2.52 4.26
CA LEU A 181 -4.21 -3.41 4.16
C LEU A 181 -3.93 -4.60 3.24
N GLY A 182 -3.34 -4.33 2.07
CA GLY A 182 -2.97 -5.38 1.11
C GLY A 182 -1.96 -6.37 1.70
N GLU A 183 -0.87 -5.88 2.28
CA GLU A 183 0.14 -6.72 2.91
C GLU A 183 -0.38 -7.49 4.13
N TRP A 184 -1.29 -6.90 4.90
CA TRP A 184 -1.98 -7.60 5.98
C TRP A 184 -2.89 -8.71 5.46
N ALA A 185 -3.63 -8.45 4.40
CA ALA A 185 -4.61 -9.38 3.86
C ALA A 185 -3.96 -10.54 3.07
N TYR A 186 -2.96 -10.24 2.25
CA TYR A 186 -2.44 -11.18 1.25
C TYR A 186 -0.90 -11.30 1.23
N GLY A 187 -0.18 -10.47 1.99
CA GLY A 187 1.28 -10.36 1.92
C GLY A 187 2.02 -10.68 3.22
N ALA A 188 3.10 -9.95 3.46
CA ALA A 188 4.05 -10.15 4.56
C ALA A 188 3.47 -9.88 5.95
N GLY A 189 2.33 -9.21 6.05
CA GLY A 189 1.65 -8.84 7.29
C GLY A 189 0.54 -9.80 7.73
N ARG A 190 0.35 -10.93 7.05
CA ARG A 190 -0.73 -11.87 7.39
C ARG A 190 -0.63 -12.40 8.81
N GLY A 191 -1.77 -12.31 9.52
CA GLY A 191 -1.88 -12.75 10.91
C GLY A 191 -1.41 -11.74 11.96
N GLU A 192 -0.81 -10.63 11.56
CA GLU A 192 -0.36 -9.61 12.47
C GLU A 192 -1.55 -8.79 13.04
N GLN A 193 -1.45 -8.42 14.32
CA GLN A 193 -2.43 -7.56 14.99
C GLN A 193 -2.11 -6.08 14.77
N ASN A 194 -0.81 -5.75 14.86
CA ASN A 194 -0.29 -4.40 14.75
C ASN A 194 0.89 -4.39 13.79
N LEU A 195 0.79 -3.68 12.69
CA LEU A 195 1.86 -3.54 11.72
C LEU A 195 1.99 -2.10 11.22
N ALA A 196 3.15 -1.77 10.68
CA ALA A 196 3.38 -0.55 9.92
C ALA A 196 3.90 -0.92 8.53
N PHE A 197 3.26 -0.39 7.50
CA PHE A 197 3.74 -0.46 6.12
C PHE A 197 4.39 0.88 5.77
N ILE A 198 5.64 0.87 5.35
CA ILE A 198 6.39 2.08 4.96
C ILE A 198 6.52 2.08 3.45
N LYS A 199 5.80 2.98 2.80
CA LYS A 199 5.89 3.19 1.35
C LYS A 199 7.04 4.13 1.05
N VAL A 200 8.07 3.63 0.35
CA VAL A 200 9.19 4.42 -0.16
C VAL A 200 9.05 4.51 -1.68
N GLY A 201 8.29 5.51 -2.12
CA GLY A 201 7.98 5.82 -3.51
C GLY A 201 8.56 7.16 -3.93
N SER A 202 7.80 7.97 -4.67
CA SER A 202 8.17 9.37 -4.97
C SER A 202 8.38 10.18 -3.70
N GLY A 203 7.48 10.01 -2.72
CA GLY A 203 7.61 10.45 -1.33
C GLY A 203 7.76 9.27 -0.37
N ILE A 204 7.56 9.53 0.94
CA ILE A 204 7.56 8.52 1.99
C ILE A 204 6.30 8.69 2.83
N GLY A 205 5.50 7.62 2.94
CA GLY A 205 4.33 7.54 3.81
C GLY A 205 4.30 6.25 4.60
N ALA A 206 3.44 6.16 5.61
CA ALA A 206 3.20 4.91 6.31
C ALA A 206 1.70 4.62 6.43
N GLY A 207 1.33 3.36 6.25
CA GLY A 207 0.04 2.83 6.65
C GLY A 207 0.19 2.12 7.99
N LEU A 208 -0.60 2.53 8.97
CA LEU A 208 -0.58 1.96 10.32
C LEU A 208 -1.79 1.07 10.54
N MET A 209 -1.59 -0.09 11.11
CA MET A 209 -2.67 -1.00 11.48
C MET A 209 -2.59 -1.35 12.95
N ILE A 210 -3.69 -1.15 13.67
CA ILE A 210 -3.87 -1.45 15.10
C ILE A 210 -5.04 -2.42 15.25
N ASN A 211 -4.82 -3.52 15.93
CA ASN A 211 -5.86 -4.54 16.13
C ASN A 211 -6.55 -4.96 14.82
N GLN A 212 -5.74 -5.13 13.76
CA GLN A 212 -6.20 -5.52 12.41
C GLN A 212 -7.08 -4.47 11.71
N GLN A 213 -7.03 -3.22 12.14
CA GLN A 213 -7.75 -2.11 11.53
C GLN A 213 -6.79 -0.99 11.16
N ILE A 214 -7.02 -0.37 10.00
CA ILE A 214 -6.27 0.82 9.58
C ILE A 214 -6.50 1.95 10.58
N TYR A 215 -5.41 2.56 11.01
CA TYR A 215 -5.43 3.70 11.91
C TYR A 215 -5.09 4.99 11.15
N GLY A 216 -6.11 5.73 10.77
CA GLY A 216 -5.98 7.02 10.07
C GLY A 216 -5.82 8.23 11.00
N GLY A 217 -5.94 8.06 12.32
CA GLY A 217 -5.97 9.19 13.26
C GLY A 217 -7.23 10.05 13.14
N THR A 218 -7.21 11.23 13.75
CA THR A 218 -8.39 12.11 13.81
C THR A 218 -8.73 12.76 12.47
N THR A 219 -7.73 13.03 11.64
CA THR A 219 -7.87 13.80 10.38
C THR A 219 -7.38 13.04 9.14
N GLY A 220 -7.16 11.73 9.24
CA GLY A 220 -6.59 10.94 8.15
C GLY A 220 -5.09 11.18 7.91
N SER A 221 -4.38 11.78 8.88
CA SER A 221 -2.96 12.12 8.75
C SER A 221 -2.06 11.22 9.62
N ALA A 222 -2.56 10.11 10.14
CA ALA A 222 -1.69 9.14 10.81
C ALA A 222 -0.76 8.50 9.75
N GLY A 223 0.50 8.27 10.14
CA GLY A 223 1.45 7.66 9.21
C GLY A 223 2.23 8.63 8.33
N GLU A 224 2.09 9.93 8.51
CA GLU A 224 2.88 10.96 7.78
C GLU A 224 4.35 10.99 8.23
N ILE A 225 4.98 9.80 8.27
CA ILE A 225 6.38 9.58 8.70
C ILE A 225 7.38 10.34 7.83
N GLY A 226 7.05 10.56 6.56
CA GLY A 226 7.86 11.32 5.61
C GLY A 226 8.08 12.77 6.02
N HIS A 227 7.21 13.31 6.86
CA HIS A 227 7.28 14.69 7.35
C HIS A 227 7.86 14.82 8.77
N LEU A 228 8.36 13.72 9.35
CA LEU A 228 9.18 13.80 10.57
C LEU A 228 10.48 14.56 10.27
N THR A 229 10.80 15.55 11.11
CA THR A 229 12.07 16.29 11.02
C THR A 229 13.21 15.39 11.46
N ILE A 230 14.12 15.07 10.53
CA ILE A 230 15.35 14.29 10.79
C ILE A 230 16.50 15.23 11.13
N GLU A 231 16.53 16.43 10.56
CA GLU A 231 17.56 17.43 10.75
C GLU A 231 16.96 18.84 10.62
N GLU A 232 16.99 19.64 11.69
CA GLU A 232 16.33 20.96 11.77
C GLU A 232 16.73 21.92 10.63
N ASN A 233 18.04 21.94 10.28
CA ASN A 233 18.57 22.80 9.23
C ASN A 233 18.67 22.10 7.87
N GLY A 234 17.93 21.03 7.68
CA GLY A 234 17.92 20.24 6.46
C GLY A 234 17.22 20.93 5.27
N PRO A 235 17.13 20.23 4.13
CA PRO A 235 16.51 20.75 2.91
C PRO A 235 15.03 21.11 3.14
N LEU A 236 14.54 22.05 2.32
CA LEU A 236 13.13 22.41 2.28
C LEU A 236 12.32 21.22 1.73
N CYS A 237 11.24 20.88 2.42
CA CYS A 237 10.28 19.87 1.99
C CYS A 237 9.09 20.52 1.26
N ASN A 238 8.43 19.76 0.38
CA ASN A 238 7.22 20.23 -0.32
C ASN A 238 6.06 20.59 0.64
N CYS A 239 6.06 20.07 1.86
CA CYS A 239 5.07 20.44 2.88
C CYS A 239 5.31 21.82 3.51
N GLY A 240 6.38 22.51 3.13
CA GLY A 240 6.78 23.82 3.67
C GLY A 240 7.76 23.77 4.86
N ASN A 241 7.92 22.61 5.51
CA ASN A 241 8.88 22.43 6.61
C ASN A 241 10.29 22.16 6.10
N ARG A 242 11.29 22.23 6.99
CA ARG A 242 12.68 21.87 6.70
C ARG A 242 13.06 20.55 7.37
N GLY A 243 13.96 19.81 6.72
CA GLY A 243 14.58 18.62 7.29
C GLY A 243 13.70 17.41 7.44
N CYS A 244 12.56 17.37 6.74
CA CYS A 244 11.69 16.19 6.70
C CYS A 244 12.42 14.97 6.14
N LEU A 245 12.10 13.78 6.63
CA LEU A 245 12.62 12.51 6.11
C LEU A 245 12.51 12.42 4.59
N GLU A 246 11.36 12.77 4.05
CA GLU A 246 11.08 12.70 2.61
C GLU A 246 12.04 13.55 1.79
N ALA A 247 12.44 14.73 2.28
CA ALA A 247 13.38 15.62 1.62
C ALA A 247 14.82 15.06 1.58
N PHE A 248 15.13 14.04 2.39
CA PHE A 248 16.42 13.33 2.36
C PHE A 248 16.36 12.00 1.61
N ALA A 249 15.29 11.23 1.78
CA ALA A 249 15.22 9.82 1.45
C ALA A 249 14.03 9.43 0.56
N GLY A 250 13.12 10.34 0.24
CA GLY A 250 12.06 10.10 -0.74
C GLY A 250 12.60 9.98 -2.15
N GLY A 251 11.83 9.36 -3.06
CA GLY A 251 12.29 9.10 -4.42
C GLY A 251 12.68 10.38 -5.18
N HIS A 252 11.97 11.49 -4.97
CA HIS A 252 12.34 12.79 -5.55
C HIS A 252 13.70 13.28 -5.04
N ALA A 253 13.98 13.10 -3.75
CA ALA A 253 15.26 13.49 -3.14
C ALA A 253 16.40 12.60 -3.66
N ILE A 254 16.19 11.29 -3.78
CA ILE A 254 17.16 10.33 -4.34
C ILE A 254 17.46 10.70 -5.80
N ALA A 255 16.45 10.96 -6.63
CA ALA A 255 16.60 11.36 -8.01
C ALA A 255 17.37 12.71 -8.15
N ALA A 256 17.08 13.68 -7.28
CA ALA A 256 17.79 14.95 -7.25
C ALA A 256 19.27 14.79 -6.86
N GLN A 257 19.58 13.89 -5.93
CA GLN A 257 20.96 13.56 -5.54
C GLN A 257 21.69 12.83 -6.70
N ALA A 258 21.00 11.93 -7.40
CA ALA A 258 21.54 11.24 -8.59
C ALA A 258 21.90 12.23 -9.70
N ARG A 259 21.04 13.21 -9.99
CA ARG A 259 21.33 14.29 -10.96
C ARG A 259 22.59 15.08 -10.58
N LYS A 260 22.74 15.43 -9.29
CA LYS A 260 23.94 16.12 -8.78
C LYS A 260 25.20 15.24 -8.94
N LEU A 261 25.05 13.94 -8.67
CA LEU A 261 26.13 12.98 -8.82
C LEU A 261 26.63 12.91 -10.28
N VAL A 262 25.71 12.79 -11.25
CA VAL A 262 26.05 12.80 -12.68
C VAL A 262 26.70 14.13 -13.10
N ALA A 263 26.11 15.26 -12.66
CA ALA A 263 26.66 16.60 -12.97
C ALA A 263 28.05 16.85 -12.36
N SER A 264 28.43 16.15 -11.28
CA SER A 264 29.76 16.23 -10.69
C SER A 264 30.85 15.51 -11.50
N GLY A 265 30.49 14.77 -12.56
CA GLY A 265 31.40 13.98 -13.37
C GLY A 265 31.90 12.69 -12.70
N ARG A 266 31.35 12.32 -11.54
CA ARG A 266 31.70 11.05 -10.91
C ARG A 266 31.22 9.88 -11.78
N ARG A 267 32.08 8.91 -12.00
CA ARG A 267 31.78 7.72 -12.83
C ARG A 267 30.63 6.92 -12.19
N THR A 268 29.53 6.75 -12.92
CA THR A 268 28.33 6.00 -12.48
C THR A 268 27.57 5.48 -13.70
N LEU A 269 26.86 4.36 -13.55
CA LEU A 269 25.98 3.82 -14.58
C LEU A 269 24.83 4.78 -14.92
N LEU A 270 24.48 5.68 -14.02
CA LEU A 270 23.44 6.70 -14.24
C LEU A 270 23.79 7.70 -15.34
N SER A 271 25.08 7.84 -15.69
CA SER A 271 25.54 8.76 -16.73
C SER A 271 25.11 8.37 -18.16
N GLU A 272 24.57 7.15 -18.33
CA GLU A 272 24.02 6.67 -19.59
C GLU A 272 22.62 7.22 -19.90
N LYS A 273 21.95 7.77 -18.88
CA LYS A 273 20.61 8.35 -18.99
C LYS A 273 20.65 9.88 -18.99
N SER A 274 19.64 10.50 -19.62
CA SER A 274 19.46 11.95 -19.49
C SER A 274 19.24 12.32 -18.02
N PRO A 275 19.93 13.33 -17.46
CA PRO A 275 19.75 13.74 -16.07
C PRO A 275 18.29 14.06 -15.72
N ASP A 276 17.52 14.65 -16.63
CA ASP A 276 16.13 15.03 -16.40
C ASP A 276 15.19 13.82 -16.28
N SER A 277 15.55 12.69 -16.90
CA SER A 277 14.77 11.44 -16.84
C SER A 277 15.12 10.55 -15.64
N LEU A 278 16.17 10.89 -14.87
CA LEU A 278 16.62 10.06 -13.74
C LEU A 278 15.57 10.00 -12.63
N SER A 279 15.23 8.78 -12.26
CA SER A 279 14.31 8.43 -11.19
C SER A 279 15.01 7.66 -10.06
N ALA A 280 14.36 7.54 -8.91
CA ALA A 280 14.86 6.69 -7.83
C ALA A 280 14.92 5.21 -8.19
N LEU A 281 14.07 4.76 -9.13
CA LEU A 281 14.12 3.38 -9.66
C LEU A 281 15.40 3.12 -10.42
N ASP A 282 15.86 4.09 -11.24
CA ASP A 282 17.12 3.98 -11.94
C ASP A 282 18.29 3.87 -10.97
N VAL A 283 18.25 4.64 -9.88
CA VAL A 283 19.28 4.55 -8.82
C VAL A 283 19.25 3.19 -8.13
N ALA A 284 18.06 2.68 -7.79
CA ALA A 284 17.92 1.35 -7.18
C ALA A 284 18.42 0.24 -8.12
N GLU A 285 18.13 0.32 -9.40
CA GLU A 285 18.61 -0.63 -10.41
C GLU A 285 20.13 -0.56 -10.59
N ALA A 286 20.69 0.64 -10.76
CA ALA A 286 22.15 0.84 -10.87
C ALA A 286 22.86 0.32 -9.62
N ALA A 287 22.33 0.57 -8.42
CA ALA A 287 22.85 0.06 -7.17
C ALA A 287 22.89 -1.48 -7.14
N ARG A 288 21.83 -2.15 -7.61
CA ARG A 288 21.77 -3.62 -7.74
C ARG A 288 22.79 -4.15 -8.77
N CYS A 289 23.04 -3.38 -9.82
CA CYS A 289 24.08 -3.70 -10.82
C CYS A 289 25.52 -3.43 -10.34
N GLY A 290 25.71 -3.02 -9.09
CA GLY A 290 27.03 -2.83 -8.47
C GLY A 290 27.60 -1.41 -8.63
N ASP A 291 26.80 -0.42 -9.04
CA ASP A 291 27.21 0.98 -9.11
C ASP A 291 27.41 1.56 -7.70
N LEU A 292 28.67 1.70 -7.28
CA LEU A 292 29.00 2.15 -5.94
C LEU A 292 28.38 3.50 -5.57
N PRO A 293 28.40 4.54 -6.43
CA PRO A 293 27.74 5.81 -6.09
C PRO A 293 26.24 5.68 -5.86
N SER A 294 25.55 4.84 -6.63
CA SER A 294 24.13 4.55 -6.42
C SER A 294 23.87 3.76 -5.14
N GLN A 295 24.76 2.81 -4.80
CA GLN A 295 24.69 2.09 -3.52
C GLN A 295 24.82 3.05 -2.33
N GLU A 296 25.76 4.01 -2.37
CA GLU A 296 25.92 5.03 -1.32
C GLU A 296 24.65 5.87 -1.14
N LEU A 297 23.97 6.27 -2.23
CA LEU A 297 22.72 7.01 -2.17
C LEU A 297 21.60 6.18 -1.51
N ILE A 298 21.43 4.91 -1.89
CA ILE A 298 20.42 4.02 -1.35
C ILE A 298 20.70 3.72 0.14
N GLN A 299 21.94 3.42 0.50
CA GLN A 299 22.33 3.13 1.88
C GLN A 299 22.10 4.34 2.81
N ARG A 300 22.46 5.54 2.34
CA ARG A 300 22.19 6.78 3.09
C ARG A 300 20.70 7.00 3.28
N SER A 301 19.89 6.80 2.24
CA SER A 301 18.42 6.87 2.33
C SER A 301 17.87 5.85 3.33
N GLY A 302 18.38 4.61 3.29
CA GLY A 302 18.03 3.56 4.25
C GLY A 302 18.34 3.94 5.70
N THR A 303 19.47 4.61 5.94
CA THR A 303 19.83 5.09 7.28
C THR A 303 18.82 6.13 7.79
N PHE A 304 18.45 7.12 6.99
CA PHE A 304 17.46 8.13 7.39
C PHE A 304 16.08 7.50 7.62
N ILE A 305 15.64 6.61 6.74
CA ILE A 305 14.38 5.86 6.92
C ILE A 305 14.42 5.05 8.23
N GLY A 306 15.54 4.38 8.52
CA GLY A 306 15.71 3.61 9.74
C GLY A 306 15.66 4.45 11.01
N ILE A 307 16.16 5.70 10.99
CA ILE A 307 16.01 6.65 12.11
C ILE A 307 14.53 6.92 12.39
N ALA A 308 13.76 7.23 11.38
CA ALA A 308 12.33 7.49 11.53
C ALA A 308 11.55 6.24 11.98
N ILE A 309 11.88 5.07 11.41
CA ILE A 309 11.27 3.79 11.81
C ILE A 309 11.61 3.47 13.28
N ALA A 310 12.80 3.74 13.76
CA ALA A 310 13.14 3.56 15.17
C ALA A 310 12.25 4.41 16.10
N GLY A 311 11.98 5.65 15.71
CA GLY A 311 10.99 6.50 16.38
C GLY A 311 9.58 5.91 16.38
N LEU A 312 9.14 5.43 15.20
CA LEU A 312 7.84 4.78 15.05
C LEU A 312 7.74 3.51 15.91
N ILE A 313 8.79 2.68 15.95
CA ILE A 313 8.83 1.47 16.80
C ILE A 313 8.72 1.83 18.27
N ASN A 314 9.42 2.86 18.73
CA ASN A 314 9.37 3.30 20.13
C ASN A 314 8.00 3.88 20.53
N LEU A 315 7.25 4.47 19.60
CA LEU A 315 5.94 5.10 19.84
C LEU A 315 4.77 4.15 19.62
N PHE A 316 4.84 3.34 18.55
CA PHE A 316 3.73 2.54 18.06
C PHE A 316 3.87 1.06 18.41
N ASN A 317 5.10 0.56 18.58
CA ASN A 317 5.46 -0.81 18.94
C ASN A 317 4.76 -1.90 18.07
N PRO A 318 4.90 -1.85 16.75
CA PRO A 318 4.32 -2.86 15.86
C PRO A 318 5.08 -4.19 15.98
N SER A 319 4.41 -5.31 15.73
CA SER A 319 5.06 -6.62 15.58
C SER A 319 5.86 -6.73 14.28
N THR A 320 5.42 -6.01 13.24
CA THR A 320 6.05 -6.06 11.92
C THR A 320 6.09 -4.67 11.27
N VAL A 321 7.24 -4.34 10.67
CA VAL A 321 7.42 -3.20 9.77
C VAL A 321 7.70 -3.75 8.37
N ILE A 322 6.88 -3.36 7.40
CA ILE A 322 6.96 -3.82 6.01
C ILE A 322 7.42 -2.65 5.15
N ILE A 323 8.51 -2.83 4.42
CA ILE A 323 9.07 -1.81 3.52
C ILE A 323 8.60 -2.08 2.10
N GLY A 324 7.82 -1.18 1.54
CA GLY A 324 7.30 -1.27 0.17
C GLY A 324 7.61 -0.04 -0.68
N GLY A 325 7.04 0.00 -1.87
CA GLY A 325 7.27 1.06 -2.85
C GLY A 325 8.47 0.80 -3.76
N GLY A 326 8.63 1.68 -4.77
CA GLY A 326 9.61 1.45 -5.85
C GLY A 326 11.06 1.37 -5.38
N VAL A 327 11.45 2.16 -4.39
CA VAL A 327 12.83 2.17 -3.87
C VAL A 327 13.16 0.89 -3.07
N ALA A 328 12.17 0.22 -2.51
CA ALA A 328 12.34 -1.06 -1.81
C ALA A 328 12.89 -2.18 -2.72
N GLN A 329 12.82 -2.02 -4.05
CA GLN A 329 13.43 -2.94 -5.02
C GLN A 329 14.97 -3.00 -4.91
N ALA A 330 15.60 -2.03 -4.25
CA ALA A 330 17.02 -2.10 -3.92
C ALA A 330 17.36 -3.23 -2.92
N GLY A 331 16.35 -3.87 -2.32
CA GLY A 331 16.53 -5.04 -1.45
C GLY A 331 17.37 -4.72 -0.21
N ASP A 332 18.34 -5.57 0.07
CA ASP A 332 19.19 -5.44 1.28
C ASP A 332 20.08 -4.18 1.27
N LEU A 333 20.33 -3.58 0.12
CA LEU A 333 21.04 -2.28 0.05
C LEU A 333 20.26 -1.17 0.77
N LEU A 334 18.93 -1.26 0.80
CA LEU A 334 18.06 -0.34 1.55
C LEU A 334 17.75 -0.88 2.95
N THR A 335 17.31 -2.15 3.04
CA THR A 335 16.81 -2.71 4.32
C THR A 335 17.90 -3.02 5.32
N GLY A 336 19.13 -3.28 4.87
CA GLY A 336 20.29 -3.46 5.76
C GLY A 336 20.57 -2.22 6.62
N PRO A 337 20.80 -1.04 6.02
CA PRO A 337 20.95 0.22 6.76
C PRO A 337 19.73 0.59 7.63
N ILE A 338 18.49 0.29 7.17
CA ILE A 338 17.28 0.47 7.99
C ILE A 338 17.40 -0.36 9.27
N ARG A 339 17.64 -1.66 9.16
CA ARG A 339 17.77 -2.56 10.32
C ARG A 339 18.90 -2.14 11.25
N GLN A 340 20.03 -1.67 10.71
CA GLN A 340 21.12 -1.17 11.51
C GLN A 340 20.71 0.08 12.32
N ALA A 341 20.12 1.07 11.68
CA ALA A 341 19.68 2.28 12.34
C ALA A 341 18.60 2.01 13.42
N VAL A 342 17.70 1.05 13.16
CA VAL A 342 16.70 0.61 14.15
C VAL A 342 17.39 -0.03 15.36
N ARG A 343 18.34 -0.96 15.19
CA ARG A 343 19.09 -1.57 16.29
C ARG A 343 19.82 -0.55 17.17
N GLU A 344 20.36 0.49 16.56
CA GLU A 344 21.11 1.52 17.26
C GLU A 344 20.23 2.49 18.05
N ARG A 345 18.93 2.65 17.70
CA ARG A 345 18.08 3.75 18.17
C ARG A 345 16.76 3.32 18.81
N SER A 346 16.37 2.07 18.67
CA SER A 346 15.17 1.56 19.33
C SER A 346 15.49 1.03 20.73
N LEU A 347 14.48 1.02 21.60
CA LEU A 347 14.58 0.31 22.87
C LEU A 347 14.83 -1.18 22.62
N ARG A 348 15.75 -1.81 23.36
CA ARG A 348 16.12 -3.22 23.15
C ARG A 348 14.92 -4.18 23.16
N ALA A 349 13.96 -3.96 24.05
CA ALA A 349 12.76 -4.79 24.13
C ALA A 349 11.93 -4.72 22.85
N SER A 350 11.77 -3.53 22.27
CA SER A 350 11.00 -3.31 21.04
C SER A 350 11.76 -3.80 19.80
N GLU A 351 13.09 -3.58 19.76
CA GLU A 351 13.94 -4.05 18.64
C GLU A 351 13.92 -5.59 18.51
N HIS A 352 14.00 -6.33 19.63
CA HIS A 352 13.97 -7.78 19.59
C HIS A 352 12.61 -8.37 19.21
N SER A 353 11.53 -7.62 19.38
CA SER A 353 10.17 -8.08 19.11
C SER A 353 9.67 -7.72 17.70
N VAL A 354 10.31 -6.75 17.03
CA VAL A 354 9.86 -6.26 15.72
C VAL A 354 10.53 -7.02 14.58
N ARG A 355 9.74 -7.45 13.62
CA ARG A 355 10.22 -8.01 12.34
C ARG A 355 10.23 -6.92 11.26
N ILE A 356 11.38 -6.68 10.63
CA ILE A 356 11.50 -5.75 9.49
C ILE A 356 11.67 -6.57 8.21
N THR A 357 10.75 -6.44 7.28
CA THR A 357 10.71 -7.20 6.03
C THR A 357 10.34 -6.32 4.83
N THR A 358 10.49 -6.84 3.63
CA THR A 358 10.01 -6.20 2.40
C THR A 358 8.59 -6.64 2.08
N ALA A 359 7.87 -5.79 1.35
CA ALA A 359 6.55 -6.09 0.81
C ALA A 359 6.60 -7.34 -0.11
N MET A 360 5.56 -8.17 -0.03
CA MET A 360 5.42 -9.36 -0.87
C MET A 360 4.59 -9.10 -2.12
N LEU A 361 3.61 -8.19 -2.05
CA LEU A 361 2.70 -7.91 -3.16
C LEU A 361 3.34 -7.04 -4.24
N GLY A 362 4.50 -6.45 -3.97
CA GLY A 362 5.22 -5.60 -4.91
C GLY A 362 4.47 -4.30 -5.22
N ARG A 363 4.28 -4.03 -6.53
CA ARG A 363 3.45 -2.94 -7.04
C ARG A 363 2.04 -3.39 -7.43
N ARG A 364 1.73 -4.65 -7.23
CA ARG A 364 0.47 -5.28 -7.66
C ARG A 364 -0.52 -5.35 -6.52
#